data_498c51925b9ac34a48f8ed7db5143007
#
_entry.id   498c51925b9ac34a48f8ed7db5143007
#
_cell.length_a   1.000
_cell.length_b   1.000
_cell.length_c   1.000
_cell.angle_alpha   90.00
_cell.angle_beta   90.00
_cell.angle_gamma   90.00
#
_symmetry.space_group_name_H-M   'P 1'
#
loop_
_entity.id
_entity.type
_entity.pdbx_description
1 polymer ?
#
loop_
_entity_poly.entity_id
_entity_poly.type
_entity_poly.pdbx_seq_one_letter_code
_entity_poly.pdbx_strand_id
1 'polypeptide(L)'
;MTKSTVATLKIRPSIFDLIRKGIKEYEIRDSSLEGVDIICYLDSETGAFLGSFTVDDVERVGRSADQQTIERSGVDVDTFFELFPPASVGGPDALWVAKLQKPVDINDALGIG
;
A
#
# COMPACT_ATOMS: atom_id res chain seq x y z
N MET A 1 -18.34 -19.38 4.43
CA MET A 1 -17.23 -18.69 5.10
C MET A 1 -16.41 -17.93 4.10
N THR A 2 -16.34 -16.62 4.26
CA THR A 2 -15.54 -15.79 3.36
C THR A 2 -14.07 -15.86 3.75
N LYS A 3 -13.22 -16.13 2.77
CA LYS A 3 -11.78 -16.08 2.98
C LYS A 3 -11.27 -14.66 2.75
N SER A 4 -10.42 -14.19 3.65
CA SER A 4 -9.75 -12.91 3.45
C SER A 4 -8.69 -13.05 2.36
N THR A 5 -8.65 -12.06 1.46
CA THR A 5 -7.62 -11.98 0.45
C THR A 5 -6.47 -11.14 0.99
N VAL A 6 -5.29 -11.74 1.04
CA VAL A 6 -4.10 -11.11 1.58
C VAL A 6 -3.12 -10.77 0.46
N ALA A 7 -2.70 -9.52 0.39
CA ALA A 7 -1.59 -9.11 -0.47
C ALA A 7 -0.33 -9.00 0.38
N THR A 8 0.76 -9.62 -0.07
CA THR A 8 2.06 -9.50 0.58
C THR A 8 2.92 -8.54 -0.23
N LEU A 9 3.29 -7.43 0.38
CA LEU A 9 3.99 -6.35 -0.29
C LEU A 9 5.31 -6.04 0.39
N LYS A 10 6.32 -5.76 -0.42
CA LYS A 10 7.60 -5.28 0.10
C LYS A 10 7.53 -3.76 0.24
N ILE A 11 8.10 -3.25 1.32
CA ILE A 11 8.10 -1.82 1.62
C ILE A 11 9.45 -1.43 2.23
N ARG A 12 9.89 -0.21 1.94
CA ARG A 12 11.09 0.34 2.60
C ARG A 12 10.77 0.56 4.08
N PRO A 13 11.67 0.17 5.00
CA PRO A 13 11.41 0.35 6.44
C PRO A 13 11.08 1.79 6.82
N SER A 14 11.70 2.78 6.17
CA SER A 14 11.43 4.19 6.43
C SER A 14 9.99 4.59 6.06
N ILE A 15 9.45 3.99 5.00
CA ILE A 15 8.07 4.25 4.58
C ILE A 15 7.10 3.52 5.51
N PHE A 16 7.41 2.28 5.89
CA PHE A 16 6.60 1.54 6.86
C PHE A 16 6.47 2.31 8.19
N ASP A 17 7.54 2.96 8.62
CA ASP A 17 7.53 3.77 9.84
C ASP A 17 6.49 4.90 9.77
N LEU A 18 6.27 5.47 8.59
CA LEU A 18 5.20 6.48 8.37
C LEU A 18 3.82 5.87 8.58
N ILE A 19 3.62 4.63 8.15
CA ILE A 19 2.34 3.91 8.36
C ILE A 19 2.15 3.69 9.87
N ARG A 20 3.17 3.21 10.54
CA ARG A 20 3.13 2.90 11.97
C ARG A 20 2.83 4.14 12.81
N LYS A 21 3.32 5.31 12.39
CA LYS A 21 3.11 6.59 13.07
C LYS A 21 1.78 7.25 12.71
N GLY A 22 1.01 6.67 11.79
CA GLY A 22 -0.25 7.23 11.33
C GLY A 22 -0.13 8.39 10.36
N ILE A 23 1.07 8.67 9.85
CA ILE A 23 1.31 9.73 8.87
C ILE A 23 0.88 9.29 7.49
N LYS A 24 1.17 8.03 7.13
CA LYS A 24 0.77 7.43 5.86
C LYS A 24 -0.43 6.51 6.11
N GLU A 25 -1.58 6.87 5.54
CA GLU A 25 -2.83 6.13 5.73
C GLU A 25 -3.25 5.34 4.50
N TYR A 26 -2.51 5.43 3.40
CA TYR A 26 -2.85 4.78 2.14
C TYR A 26 -1.69 3.99 1.58
N GLU A 27 -2.01 2.82 1.05
CA GLU A 27 -1.07 2.05 0.22
C GLU A 27 -1.30 2.40 -1.24
N ILE A 28 -0.21 2.65 -1.97
CA ILE A 28 -0.27 3.02 -3.38
C ILE A 28 0.62 2.05 -4.16
N ARG A 29 0.05 1.43 -5.18
CA ARG A 29 0.76 0.45 -6.02
C ARG A 29 0.42 0.65 -7.49
N ASP A 30 1.33 0.21 -8.35
CA ASP A 30 1.13 0.18 -9.80
C ASP A 30 0.49 -1.13 -10.26
N SER A 31 0.31 -2.10 -9.37
CA SER A 31 -0.38 -3.35 -9.61
C SER A 31 -1.71 -3.39 -8.88
N SER A 32 -2.63 -4.24 -9.34
CA SER A 32 -3.99 -4.30 -8.81
C SER A 32 -4.03 -4.71 -7.34
N LEU A 33 -4.81 -3.94 -6.57
CA LEU A 33 -5.16 -4.25 -5.18
C LEU A 33 -6.65 -4.60 -5.07
N GLU A 34 -7.33 -4.83 -6.21
CA GLU A 34 -8.76 -5.15 -6.22
C GLU A 34 -9.06 -6.40 -5.40
N GLY A 35 -10.04 -6.32 -4.53
CA GLY A 35 -10.47 -7.45 -3.70
C GLY A 35 -9.59 -7.74 -2.50
N VAL A 36 -8.53 -6.97 -2.29
CA VAL A 36 -7.62 -7.18 -1.16
C VAL A 36 -8.27 -6.70 0.14
N ASP A 37 -8.27 -7.58 1.14
CA ASP A 37 -8.82 -7.27 2.48
C ASP A 37 -7.74 -6.93 3.50
N ILE A 38 -6.56 -7.49 3.31
CA ILE A 38 -5.44 -7.35 4.26
C ILE A 38 -4.15 -7.15 3.46
N ILE A 39 -3.32 -6.21 3.90
CA ILE A 39 -1.97 -6.05 3.37
C ILE A 39 -0.97 -6.47 4.44
N CYS A 40 -0.08 -7.39 4.07
CA CYS A 40 1.02 -7.86 4.89
C CYS A 40 2.31 -7.27 4.35
N TYR A 41 3.04 -6.54 5.19
CA TYR A 41 4.26 -5.84 4.76
C TYR A 41 5.51 -6.61 5.14
N LEU A 42 6.41 -6.73 4.17
CA LEU A 42 7.75 -7.28 4.37
C LEU A 42 8.78 -6.19 4.12
N ASP A 43 9.85 -6.21 4.91
CA ASP A 43 11.00 -5.33 4.70
C ASP A 43 11.60 -5.59 3.32
N SER A 44 11.71 -4.54 2.50
CA SER A 44 12.23 -4.67 1.13
C SER A 44 13.71 -5.08 1.07
N GLU A 45 14.44 -4.91 2.15
CA GLU A 45 15.87 -5.25 2.21
C GLU A 45 16.11 -6.63 2.80
N THR A 46 15.40 -6.98 3.87
CA THR A 46 15.65 -8.23 4.62
C THR A 46 14.59 -9.31 4.39
N GLY A 47 13.41 -8.93 3.89
CA GLY A 47 12.28 -9.85 3.78
C GLY A 47 11.56 -10.11 5.09
N ALA A 48 11.98 -9.46 6.18
CA ALA A 48 11.37 -9.67 7.49
C ALA A 48 9.94 -9.11 7.52
N PHE A 49 9.05 -9.81 8.25
CA PHE A 49 7.69 -9.33 8.46
C PHE A 49 7.69 -8.06 9.32
N LEU A 50 6.99 -7.03 8.86
CA LEU A 50 6.89 -5.76 9.57
C LEU A 50 5.54 -5.55 10.24
N GLY A 51 4.46 -5.96 9.61
CA GLY A 51 3.12 -5.80 10.13
C GLY A 51 2.07 -6.02 9.06
N SER A 52 0.82 -6.12 9.49
CA SER A 52 -0.32 -6.27 8.59
C SER A 52 -1.47 -5.37 9.01
N PHE A 53 -2.25 -4.94 8.00
CA PHE A 53 -3.34 -3.99 8.19
C PHE A 53 -4.55 -4.42 7.40
N THR A 54 -5.74 -4.19 7.95
CA THR A 54 -6.96 -4.33 7.17
C THR A 54 -7.06 -3.16 6.19
N VAL A 55 -7.73 -3.41 5.07
CA VAL A 55 -7.88 -2.45 3.98
C VAL A 55 -9.35 -2.12 3.79
N ASP A 56 -9.62 -0.85 3.59
CA ASP A 56 -10.92 -0.34 3.20
C ASP A 56 -10.75 0.42 1.89
N ASP A 57 -11.80 0.60 1.12
CA ASP A 57 -11.82 1.44 -0.09
C ASP A 57 -10.58 1.31 -0.99
N VAL A 58 -10.61 0.32 -1.86
CA VAL A 58 -9.60 0.19 -2.91
C VAL A 58 -10.14 0.87 -4.18
N GLU A 59 -9.35 1.79 -4.74
CA GLU A 59 -9.73 2.45 -5.99
C GLU A 59 -8.56 2.50 -6.96
N ARG A 60 -8.88 2.47 -8.24
CA ARG A 60 -7.91 2.67 -9.31
C ARG A 60 -7.99 4.12 -9.76
N VAL A 61 -6.88 4.84 -9.71
CA VAL A 61 -6.83 6.26 -10.04
C VAL A 61 -5.93 6.50 -11.25
N GLY A 62 -6.37 7.39 -12.14
CA GLY A 62 -5.55 7.81 -13.27
C GLY A 62 -4.47 8.79 -12.82
N ARG A 63 -3.47 8.97 -13.69
CA ARG A 63 -2.31 9.83 -13.38
C ARG A 63 -2.65 11.32 -13.39
N SER A 64 -3.81 11.72 -13.92
CA SER A 64 -4.30 13.09 -13.81
C SER A 64 -4.59 13.49 -12.37
N ALA A 65 -4.79 12.50 -11.49
CA ALA A 65 -5.01 12.72 -10.06
C ALA A 65 -3.73 12.62 -9.23
N ASP A 66 -2.54 12.65 -9.84
CA ASP A 66 -1.27 12.46 -9.14
C ASP A 66 -1.09 13.43 -7.98
N GLN A 67 -1.50 14.68 -8.10
CA GLN A 67 -1.36 15.64 -7.00
C GLN A 67 -2.08 15.15 -5.74
N GLN A 68 -3.31 14.69 -5.88
CA GLN A 68 -4.07 14.14 -4.77
C GLN A 68 -3.43 12.84 -4.25
N THR A 69 -2.95 11.99 -5.17
CA THR A 69 -2.33 10.73 -4.81
C THR A 69 -1.02 10.95 -4.05
N ILE A 70 -0.24 11.96 -4.43
CA ILE A 70 0.98 12.34 -3.71
C ILE A 70 0.64 12.74 -2.27
N GLU A 71 -0.39 13.53 -2.06
CA GLU A 71 -0.85 13.93 -0.72
C GLU A 71 -1.23 12.71 0.11
N ARG A 72 -1.93 11.75 -0.49
CA ARG A 72 -2.33 10.51 0.18
C ARG A 72 -1.14 9.57 0.46
N SER A 73 -0.08 9.69 -0.32
CA SER A 73 1.06 8.77 -0.23
C SER A 73 1.86 8.92 1.07
N GLY A 74 1.83 10.10 1.68
CA GLY A 74 2.62 10.38 2.87
C GLY A 74 4.10 10.58 2.59
N VAL A 75 4.51 10.56 1.32
CA VAL A 75 5.90 10.80 0.91
C VAL A 75 5.99 12.10 0.10
N ASP A 76 7.19 12.64 -0.08
CA ASP A 76 7.36 13.84 -0.87
C ASP A 76 7.23 13.58 -2.38
N VAL A 77 7.14 14.66 -3.16
CA VAL A 77 6.95 14.59 -4.61
C VAL A 77 8.06 13.82 -5.30
N ASP A 78 9.30 14.06 -4.89
CA ASP A 78 10.46 13.42 -5.53
C ASP A 78 10.45 11.90 -5.27
N THR A 79 10.17 11.50 -4.05
CA THR A 79 10.05 10.07 -3.69
C THR A 79 8.89 9.42 -4.45
N PHE A 80 7.74 10.12 -4.55
CA PHE A 80 6.59 9.60 -5.27
C PHE A 80 6.94 9.30 -6.74
N PHE A 81 7.57 10.25 -7.44
CA PHE A 81 7.93 10.04 -8.84
C PHE A 81 9.12 9.11 -9.04
N GLU A 82 9.93 8.89 -8.01
CA GLU A 82 10.93 7.82 -8.01
C GLU A 82 10.25 6.45 -8.02
N LEU A 83 9.22 6.30 -7.18
CA LEU A 83 8.46 5.04 -7.07
C LEU A 83 7.51 4.82 -8.25
N PHE A 84 6.88 5.89 -8.72
CA PHE A 84 5.87 5.86 -9.78
C PHE A 84 6.18 6.92 -10.84
N PRO A 85 7.12 6.65 -11.75
CA PRO A 85 7.46 7.63 -12.79
C PRO A 85 6.22 8.09 -13.58
N PRO A 86 6.23 9.31 -14.13
CA PRO A 86 5.13 9.76 -14.97
C PRO A 86 4.87 8.84 -16.16
N ALA A 87 3.61 8.72 -16.56
CA ALA A 87 3.24 7.91 -17.71
C ALA A 87 3.95 8.36 -19.00
N SER A 88 4.23 9.66 -19.11
CA SER A 88 4.92 10.24 -20.28
C SER A 88 6.35 9.72 -20.47
N VAL A 89 6.98 9.18 -19.42
CA VAL A 89 8.33 8.62 -19.49
C VAL A 89 8.33 7.11 -19.28
N GLY A 90 7.20 6.45 -19.52
CA GLY A 90 7.09 5.00 -19.43
C GLY A 90 6.64 4.47 -18.08
N GLY A 91 6.20 5.34 -17.18
CA GLY A 91 5.64 4.91 -15.90
C GLY A 91 4.23 4.31 -16.04
N PRO A 92 3.65 3.83 -14.96
CA PRO A 92 2.32 3.21 -15.01
C PRO A 92 1.23 4.22 -15.42
N ASP A 93 0.22 3.75 -16.16
CA ASP A 93 -0.90 4.57 -16.64
C ASP A 93 -1.89 4.92 -15.52
N ALA A 94 -1.94 4.08 -14.50
CA ALA A 94 -2.83 4.25 -13.38
C ALA A 94 -2.18 3.67 -12.12
N LEU A 95 -2.69 4.10 -10.97
CA LEU A 95 -2.23 3.61 -9.67
C LEU A 95 -3.43 3.06 -8.89
N TRP A 96 -3.15 2.12 -8.00
CA TRP A 96 -4.14 1.60 -7.08
C TRP A 96 -3.91 2.21 -5.72
N VAL A 97 -4.98 2.70 -5.10
CA VAL A 97 -4.94 3.38 -3.79
C VAL A 97 -5.86 2.62 -2.85
N ALA A 98 -5.30 2.15 -1.75
CA ALA A 98 -6.03 1.40 -0.73
C ALA A 98 -5.90 2.12 0.61
N LYS A 99 -7.03 2.34 1.26
CA LYS A 99 -7.02 2.95 2.59
C LYS A 99 -6.71 1.89 3.64
N LEU A 100 -5.64 2.10 4.39
CA LEU A 100 -5.26 1.25 5.52
C LEU A 100 -6.15 1.61 6.71
N GLN A 101 -6.72 0.60 7.38
CA GLN A 101 -7.61 0.86 8.52
C GLN A 101 -6.90 0.65 9.83
N LYS A 102 -6.67 -0.59 10.21
CA LYS A 102 -6.13 -0.90 11.52
C LYS A 102 -5.16 -2.07 11.45
N PRO A 103 -4.20 -2.13 12.37
CA PRO A 103 -3.33 -3.29 12.49
C PRO A 103 -4.17 -4.54 12.77
N VAL A 104 -3.73 -5.66 12.23
CA VAL A 104 -4.39 -6.95 12.45
C VAL A 104 -3.31 -8.02 12.61
N ASP A 105 -3.58 -9.00 13.48
CA ASP A 105 -2.74 -10.18 13.54
C ASP A 105 -3.12 -11.07 12.36
N ILE A 106 -2.14 -11.37 11.51
CA ILE A 106 -2.39 -12.14 10.29
C ILE A 106 -2.91 -13.54 10.60
N ASN A 107 -2.47 -14.14 11.68
CA ASN A 107 -2.93 -15.47 12.08
C ASN A 107 -4.41 -15.44 12.51
N ASP A 108 -4.80 -14.41 13.28
CA ASP A 108 -6.20 -14.21 13.66
C ASP A 108 -7.08 -13.95 12.44
N ALA A 109 -6.60 -13.11 11.52
CA ALA A 109 -7.32 -12.76 10.31
C ALA A 109 -7.57 -13.96 9.41
N LEU A 110 -6.61 -14.91 9.36
CA LEU A 110 -6.72 -16.13 8.56
C LEU A 110 -7.39 -17.29 9.31
N GLY A 111 -7.75 -17.08 10.58
CA GLY A 111 -8.35 -18.13 11.41
C GLY A 111 -7.37 -19.21 11.84
N ILE A 112 -6.08 -18.91 11.81
CA ILE A 112 -5.02 -19.82 12.27
C ILE A 112 -4.70 -19.44 13.72
N GLY A 113 -5.36 -20.05 14.61
CA GLY A 113 -5.34 -19.72 16.03
C GLY A 113 -4.09 -20.01 16.75
#